data_a8bd96f6802f329f21a427043f22e329
#
_entry.id   a8bd96f6802f329f21a427043f22e329
#
_cell.length_a   1.000
_cell.length_b   1.000
_cell.length_c   1.000
_cell.angle_alpha   90.00
_cell.angle_beta   90.00
_cell.angle_gamma   90.00
#
_symmetry.space_group_name_H-M   'P 1'
#
loop_
_entity.id
_entity.type
_entity.pdbx_description
1 polymer ?
#
loop_
_entity_poly.entity_id
_entity_poly.type
_entity_poly.pdbx_seq_one_letter_code
_entity_poly.pdbx_strand_id
1 'polypeptide(L)'
;MKKVLTALLITASATAMATDAEIKSKLQALGAKNIEVKDSPVKGLKTAVTDQGILYVSENGQYVLQGKMYELTNKGPVDVAGKLLADKVNALKNEMIIYPAKNEKYVVTVFMDITCHYCHILHQQVKEYNDLGITVRYLAFPRAGMNETARQMEAIWTAKDPVFALNEAEKGNLPKELKTPNIVKKQYDLGVQLGVKGTPSIVTSTGEMLGGYLKPQDLLAVLQESAQ
;
A
#
# COMPACT_ATOMS: atom_id res chain seq x y z
N MET A 1 9.69 -70.93 24.32
CA MET A 1 8.69 -69.95 23.88
C MET A 1 9.40 -68.58 23.85
N LYS A 2 9.85 -68.13 22.67
CA LYS A 2 10.55 -66.83 22.49
C LYS A 2 9.48 -65.77 22.16
N LYS A 3 9.29 -64.79 23.03
CA LYS A 3 8.43 -63.62 22.76
C LYS A 3 9.18 -62.62 21.89
N VAL A 4 8.77 -62.46 20.65
CA VAL A 4 9.26 -61.42 19.75
C VAL A 4 8.51 -60.14 20.09
N LEU A 5 9.22 -59.14 20.62
CA LEU A 5 8.67 -57.80 20.90
C LEU A 5 8.86 -56.98 19.62
N THR A 6 7.79 -56.78 18.84
CA THR A 6 7.79 -55.92 17.67
C THR A 6 7.67 -54.45 18.12
N ALA A 7 8.79 -53.72 18.08
CA ALA A 7 8.76 -52.28 18.36
C ALA A 7 8.19 -51.55 17.13
N LEU A 8 7.02 -50.93 17.31
CA LEU A 8 6.39 -50.07 16.29
C LEU A 8 7.10 -48.71 16.33
N LEU A 9 8.00 -48.47 15.36
CA LEU A 9 8.58 -47.14 15.15
C LEU A 9 7.49 -46.22 14.55
N ILE A 10 6.92 -45.38 15.39
CA ILE A 10 6.09 -44.22 14.90
C ILE A 10 7.04 -43.16 14.42
N THR A 11 7.27 -43.08 13.11
CA THR A 11 7.94 -41.93 12.48
C THR A 11 7.00 -40.74 12.50
N ALA A 12 7.15 -39.88 13.49
CA ALA A 12 6.53 -38.57 13.47
C ALA A 12 7.16 -37.76 12.31
N SER A 13 6.44 -37.62 11.20
CA SER A 13 6.81 -36.68 10.14
C SER A 13 6.69 -35.27 10.69
N ALA A 14 7.78 -34.74 11.24
CA ALA A 14 7.88 -33.31 11.54
C ALA A 14 7.78 -32.57 10.20
N THR A 15 6.69 -31.87 9.96
CA THR A 15 6.61 -30.89 8.85
C THR A 15 7.65 -29.82 9.13
N ALA A 16 8.77 -29.88 8.43
CA ALA A 16 9.83 -28.88 8.56
C ALA A 16 9.25 -27.51 8.17
N MET A 17 9.28 -26.57 9.09
CA MET A 17 8.95 -25.17 8.81
C MET A 17 10.09 -24.56 7.98
N ALA A 18 9.75 -23.86 6.90
CA ALA A 18 10.75 -23.14 6.13
C ALA A 18 11.16 -21.87 6.88
N THR A 19 12.44 -21.57 6.83
CA THR A 19 12.96 -20.30 7.33
C THR A 19 12.52 -19.12 6.43
N ASP A 20 12.48 -17.90 6.96
CA ASP A 20 12.19 -16.71 6.18
C ASP A 20 13.16 -16.53 5.00
N ALA A 21 14.43 -16.95 5.18
CA ALA A 21 15.44 -16.94 4.12
C ALA A 21 15.13 -17.92 2.98
N GLU A 22 14.64 -19.11 3.30
CA GLU A 22 14.22 -20.11 2.29
C GLU A 22 12.98 -19.64 1.53
N ILE A 23 11.98 -19.08 2.22
CA ILE A 23 10.79 -18.48 1.60
C ILE A 23 11.22 -17.37 0.63
N LYS A 24 12.10 -16.45 1.10
CA LYS A 24 12.62 -15.36 0.28
C LYS A 24 13.34 -15.89 -0.97
N SER A 25 14.20 -16.89 -0.83
CA SER A 25 14.91 -17.51 -1.96
C SER A 25 13.96 -18.13 -2.98
N LYS A 26 12.93 -18.84 -2.54
CA LYS A 26 11.90 -19.42 -3.43
C LYS A 26 11.12 -18.34 -4.18
N LEU A 27 10.72 -17.27 -3.51
CA LEU A 27 10.00 -16.15 -4.14
C LEU A 27 10.90 -15.40 -5.14
N GLN A 28 12.21 -15.26 -4.83
CA GLN A 28 13.18 -14.68 -5.78
C GLN A 28 13.31 -15.54 -7.04
N ALA A 29 13.31 -16.86 -6.91
CA ALA A 29 13.33 -17.79 -8.05
C ALA A 29 12.06 -17.67 -8.93
N LEU A 30 10.94 -17.21 -8.37
CA LEU A 30 9.69 -16.89 -9.09
C LEU A 30 9.68 -15.47 -9.68
N GLY A 31 10.78 -14.71 -9.53
CA GLY A 31 10.93 -13.36 -10.10
C GLY A 31 10.52 -12.20 -9.18
N ALA A 32 10.10 -12.47 -7.95
CA ALA A 32 9.77 -11.41 -6.99
C ALA A 32 11.05 -10.72 -6.49
N LYS A 33 10.96 -9.40 -6.26
CA LYS A 33 12.05 -8.55 -5.76
C LYS A 33 11.61 -7.82 -4.49
N ASN A 34 12.57 -7.17 -3.80
CA ASN A 34 12.33 -6.36 -2.60
C ASN A 34 11.53 -7.11 -1.52
N ILE A 35 11.83 -8.40 -1.32
CA ILE A 35 11.03 -9.30 -0.50
C ILE A 35 11.33 -9.09 0.98
N GLU A 36 10.29 -8.79 1.75
CA GLU A 36 10.26 -8.74 3.20
C GLU A 36 9.28 -9.79 3.71
N VAL A 37 9.78 -10.81 4.44
CA VAL A 37 8.94 -11.87 5.03
C VAL A 37 8.65 -11.51 6.48
N LYS A 38 7.37 -11.62 6.87
CA LYS A 38 6.86 -11.34 8.22
C LYS A 38 5.92 -12.47 8.67
N ASP A 39 5.69 -12.53 9.97
CA ASP A 39 4.63 -13.38 10.50
C ASP A 39 3.26 -12.91 9.99
N SER A 40 2.40 -13.87 9.72
CA SER A 40 1.00 -13.61 9.37
C SER A 40 0.14 -13.72 10.64
N PRO A 41 -0.92 -12.91 10.80
CA PRO A 41 -1.92 -13.14 11.85
C PRO A 41 -2.66 -14.47 11.68
N VAL A 42 -2.58 -15.08 10.48
CA VAL A 42 -3.19 -16.37 10.19
C VAL A 42 -2.16 -17.49 10.41
N LYS A 43 -2.45 -18.37 11.39
CA LYS A 43 -1.58 -19.50 11.71
C LYS A 43 -1.37 -20.39 10.49
N GLY A 44 -0.14 -20.84 10.30
CA GLY A 44 0.25 -21.69 9.17
C GLY A 44 0.66 -20.90 7.94
N LEU A 45 0.62 -19.55 7.99
CA LEU A 45 1.03 -18.66 6.91
C LEU A 45 2.13 -17.69 7.35
N LYS A 46 2.92 -17.24 6.38
CA LYS A 46 3.80 -16.07 6.43
C LYS A 46 3.30 -15.02 5.44
N THR A 47 3.50 -13.77 5.75
CA THR A 47 3.21 -12.65 4.84
C THR A 47 4.49 -12.19 4.19
N ALA A 48 4.56 -12.21 2.87
CA ALA A 48 5.68 -11.69 2.09
C ALA A 48 5.25 -10.43 1.34
N VAL A 49 5.88 -9.29 1.64
CA VAL A 49 5.72 -8.05 0.89
C VAL A 49 6.77 -8.02 -0.20
N THR A 50 6.36 -7.81 -1.44
CA THR A 50 7.24 -7.87 -2.62
C THR A 50 6.96 -6.69 -3.56
N ASP A 51 7.77 -6.56 -4.61
CA ASP A 51 7.49 -5.62 -5.72
C ASP A 51 6.27 -6.01 -6.57
N GLN A 52 5.71 -7.21 -6.37
CA GLN A 52 4.51 -7.71 -7.05
C GLN A 52 3.26 -7.62 -6.16
N GLY A 53 3.39 -7.06 -4.96
CA GLY A 53 2.33 -6.97 -3.96
C GLY A 53 2.56 -7.89 -2.76
N ILE A 54 1.47 -8.11 -2.00
CA ILE A 54 1.47 -8.97 -0.83
C ILE A 54 1.16 -10.40 -1.25
N LEU A 55 2.01 -11.32 -0.80
CA LEU A 55 1.86 -12.76 -0.98
C LEU A 55 1.72 -13.41 0.39
N TYR A 56 0.91 -14.47 0.49
CA TYR A 56 0.83 -15.32 1.66
C TYR A 56 1.46 -16.66 1.33
N VAL A 57 2.40 -17.08 2.16
CA VAL A 57 3.17 -18.31 1.93
C VAL A 57 2.94 -19.26 3.09
N SER A 58 2.68 -20.54 2.81
CA SER A 58 2.58 -21.55 3.87
C SER A 58 3.89 -21.64 4.65
N GLU A 59 3.82 -21.87 5.98
CA GLU A 59 5.00 -21.95 6.85
C GLU A 59 6.02 -23.01 6.39
N ASN A 60 5.61 -24.04 5.66
CA ASN A 60 6.51 -25.01 5.04
C ASN A 60 7.12 -24.52 3.71
N GLY A 61 6.77 -23.31 3.26
CA GLY A 61 7.28 -22.70 2.03
C GLY A 61 6.90 -23.43 0.74
N GLN A 62 5.81 -24.23 0.74
CA GLN A 62 5.41 -25.03 -0.43
C GLN A 62 4.32 -24.37 -1.26
N TYR A 63 3.49 -23.55 -0.64
CA TYR A 63 2.33 -22.92 -1.29
C TYR A 63 2.41 -21.42 -1.19
N VAL A 64 2.00 -20.72 -2.24
CA VAL A 64 1.88 -19.27 -2.29
C VAL A 64 0.47 -18.91 -2.74
N LEU A 65 -0.14 -17.93 -2.07
CA LEU A 65 -1.42 -17.36 -2.42
C LEU A 65 -1.21 -15.86 -2.68
N GLN A 66 -1.72 -15.38 -3.81
CA GLN A 66 -1.71 -13.97 -4.19
C GLN A 66 -3.14 -13.45 -4.19
N GLY A 67 -3.37 -12.35 -3.49
CA GLY A 67 -4.68 -11.73 -3.40
C GLY A 67 -4.95 -11.11 -2.04
N LYS A 68 -6.16 -10.58 -1.87
CA LYS A 68 -6.62 -10.08 -0.58
C LYS A 68 -7.09 -11.25 0.30
N MET A 69 -6.75 -11.19 1.57
CA MET A 69 -7.21 -12.12 2.60
C MET A 69 -7.98 -11.33 3.65
N TYR A 70 -9.17 -11.78 3.97
CA TYR A 70 -10.06 -11.11 4.91
C TYR A 70 -10.30 -11.95 6.16
N GLU A 71 -10.19 -11.33 7.31
CA GLU A 71 -10.72 -11.85 8.55
C GLU A 71 -12.23 -11.59 8.60
N LEU A 72 -13.02 -12.62 8.85
CA LEU A 72 -14.47 -12.49 8.98
C LEU A 72 -14.81 -12.12 10.44
N THR A 73 -15.12 -10.86 10.68
CA THR A 73 -15.49 -10.35 12.00
C THR A 73 -16.99 -10.12 12.10
N ASN A 74 -17.50 -9.94 13.33
CA ASN A 74 -18.91 -9.58 13.56
C ASN A 74 -19.30 -8.21 12.98
N LYS A 75 -18.29 -7.38 12.62
CA LYS A 75 -18.49 -6.06 12.00
C LYS A 75 -18.29 -6.10 10.47
N GLY A 76 -18.02 -7.27 9.91
CA GLY A 76 -17.75 -7.45 8.48
C GLY A 76 -16.33 -7.94 8.19
N PRO A 77 -15.97 -8.13 6.92
CA PRO A 77 -14.65 -8.58 6.50
C PRO A 77 -13.60 -7.47 6.68
N VAL A 78 -12.48 -7.79 7.33
CA VAL A 78 -11.34 -6.90 7.55
C VAL A 78 -10.13 -7.43 6.76
N ASP A 79 -9.50 -6.59 5.92
CA ASP A 79 -8.30 -6.97 5.17
C ASP A 79 -7.14 -7.25 6.14
N VAL A 80 -6.66 -8.48 6.13
CA VAL A 80 -5.56 -8.94 7.01
C VAL A 80 -4.28 -8.14 6.80
N ALA A 81 -4.05 -7.65 5.59
CA ALA A 81 -2.90 -6.82 5.26
C ALA A 81 -3.11 -5.34 5.61
N GLY A 82 -4.31 -4.90 5.91
CA GLY A 82 -4.66 -3.49 6.07
C GLY A 82 -3.73 -2.75 7.03
N LYS A 83 -3.54 -3.28 8.25
CA LYS A 83 -2.62 -2.66 9.21
C LYS A 83 -1.19 -2.52 8.67
N LEU A 84 -0.66 -3.56 8.02
CA LEU A 84 0.67 -3.52 7.42
C LEU A 84 0.76 -2.46 6.31
N LEU A 85 -0.29 -2.32 5.49
CA LEU A 85 -0.38 -1.32 4.45
C LEU A 85 -0.43 0.09 5.06
N ALA A 86 -1.27 0.32 6.07
CA ALA A 86 -1.36 1.58 6.79
C ALA A 86 -0.01 1.98 7.40
N ASP A 87 0.69 1.06 8.08
CA ASP A 87 2.00 1.30 8.68
C ASP A 87 3.04 1.71 7.62
N LYS A 88 3.09 1.00 6.47
CA LYS A 88 4.00 1.32 5.36
C LYS A 88 3.70 2.69 4.75
N VAL A 89 2.43 3.03 4.55
CA VAL A 89 2.02 4.35 4.06
C VAL A 89 2.40 5.43 5.06
N ASN A 90 2.08 5.25 6.34
CA ASN A 90 2.39 6.23 7.38
C ASN A 90 3.89 6.45 7.60
N ALA A 91 4.74 5.48 7.31
CA ALA A 91 6.19 5.64 7.35
C ALA A 91 6.72 6.73 6.41
N LEU A 92 5.97 7.07 5.35
CA LEU A 92 6.30 8.14 4.41
C LEU A 92 5.62 9.47 4.73
N LYS A 93 4.94 9.63 5.88
CA LYS A 93 4.14 10.82 6.21
C LYS A 93 4.89 12.14 6.02
N ASN A 94 6.17 12.18 6.39
CA ASN A 94 7.00 13.40 6.31
C ASN A 94 7.41 13.76 4.86
N GLU A 95 7.18 12.86 3.92
CA GLU A 95 7.48 13.05 2.49
C GLU A 95 6.20 13.24 1.66
N MET A 96 5.04 13.37 2.30
CA MET A 96 3.75 13.59 1.65
C MET A 96 3.44 15.07 1.48
N ILE A 97 2.65 15.42 0.47
CA ILE A 97 1.99 16.72 0.39
C ILE A 97 0.64 16.61 1.09
N ILE A 98 0.42 17.43 2.12
CA ILE A 98 -0.72 17.27 3.03
C ILE A 98 -1.64 18.49 2.95
N TYR A 99 -2.93 18.23 2.75
CA TYR A 99 -4.02 19.18 2.81
C TYR A 99 -4.89 18.87 4.04
N PRO A 100 -4.61 19.53 5.19
CA PRO A 100 -5.25 19.18 6.44
C PRO A 100 -6.67 19.75 6.52
N ALA A 101 -7.60 18.95 7.04
CA ALA A 101 -8.91 19.43 7.44
C ALA A 101 -8.82 20.20 8.75
N LYS A 102 -9.54 21.31 8.87
CA LYS A 102 -9.56 22.12 10.11
C LYS A 102 -10.11 21.34 11.31
N ASN A 103 -11.11 20.48 11.06
CA ASN A 103 -11.70 19.58 12.06
C ASN A 103 -11.49 18.14 11.57
N GLU A 104 -10.27 17.65 11.64
CA GLU A 104 -9.90 16.31 11.16
C GLU A 104 -10.69 15.22 11.88
N LYS A 105 -11.44 14.43 11.13
CA LYS A 105 -12.14 13.22 11.57
C LYS A 105 -11.56 11.97 10.91
N TYR A 106 -11.16 12.14 9.66
CA TYR A 106 -10.63 11.06 8.81
C TYR A 106 -9.37 11.53 8.11
N VAL A 107 -8.52 10.58 7.80
CA VAL A 107 -7.31 10.80 7.00
C VAL A 107 -7.30 9.79 5.87
N VAL A 108 -7.07 10.26 4.66
CA VAL A 108 -6.82 9.42 3.50
C VAL A 108 -5.49 9.76 2.86
N THR A 109 -4.81 8.76 2.33
CA THR A 109 -3.61 8.94 1.51
C THR A 109 -3.92 8.54 0.08
N VAL A 110 -3.61 9.42 -0.86
CA VAL A 110 -3.95 9.27 -2.28
C VAL A 110 -2.68 9.13 -3.09
N PHE A 111 -2.50 8.01 -3.75
CA PHE A 111 -1.50 7.87 -4.81
C PHE A 111 -2.00 8.63 -6.04
N MET A 112 -1.24 9.64 -6.46
CA MET A 112 -1.64 10.55 -7.53
C MET A 112 -0.57 10.70 -8.59
N ASP A 113 -1.00 11.08 -9.78
CA ASP A 113 -0.16 11.45 -10.92
C ASP A 113 -0.65 12.81 -11.46
N ILE A 114 0.24 13.79 -11.60
CA ILE A 114 -0.11 15.14 -12.07
C ILE A 114 -0.65 15.19 -13.51
N THR A 115 -0.51 14.09 -14.27
CA THR A 115 -1.09 13.97 -15.62
C THR A 115 -2.43 13.23 -15.63
N CYS A 116 -2.93 12.82 -14.46
CA CYS A 116 -4.15 12.05 -14.34
C CYS A 116 -5.38 12.95 -14.22
N HIS A 117 -6.31 12.83 -15.17
CA HIS A 117 -7.54 13.62 -15.18
C HIS A 117 -8.37 13.50 -13.87
N TYR A 118 -8.55 12.28 -13.36
CA TYR A 118 -9.30 12.06 -12.11
C TYR A 118 -8.54 12.50 -10.85
N CYS A 119 -7.20 12.53 -10.88
CA CYS A 119 -6.42 13.15 -9.80
C CYS A 119 -6.65 14.66 -9.77
N HIS A 120 -6.70 15.28 -10.95
CA HIS A 120 -7.03 16.69 -11.09
C HIS A 120 -8.43 17.01 -10.53
N ILE A 121 -9.46 16.23 -10.88
CA ILE A 121 -10.82 16.39 -10.34
C ILE A 121 -10.81 16.26 -8.80
N LEU A 122 -10.13 15.25 -8.26
CA LEU A 122 -10.02 15.06 -6.81
C LEU A 122 -9.33 16.25 -6.17
N HIS A 123 -8.26 16.76 -6.77
CA HIS A 123 -7.51 17.90 -6.24
C HIS A 123 -8.34 19.20 -6.22
N GLN A 124 -9.13 19.46 -7.25
CA GLN A 124 -10.04 20.61 -7.31
C GLN A 124 -11.05 20.60 -6.15
N GLN A 125 -11.40 19.42 -5.63
CA GLN A 125 -12.35 19.23 -4.53
C GLN A 125 -11.69 19.04 -3.16
N VAL A 126 -10.38 19.27 -3.03
CA VAL A 126 -9.66 19.09 -1.75
C VAL A 126 -10.32 19.90 -0.63
N LYS A 127 -10.78 21.12 -0.93
CA LYS A 127 -11.49 21.94 0.06
C LYS A 127 -12.79 21.28 0.53
N GLU A 128 -13.55 20.66 -0.36
CA GLU A 128 -14.79 19.98 -0.03
C GLU A 128 -14.55 18.76 0.88
N TYR A 129 -13.50 17.96 0.60
CA TYR A 129 -13.07 16.89 1.51
C TYR A 129 -12.68 17.43 2.88
N ASN A 130 -11.91 18.52 2.93
CA ASN A 130 -11.49 19.14 4.18
C ASN A 130 -12.69 19.69 4.98
N ASP A 131 -13.68 20.29 4.32
CA ASP A 131 -14.90 20.79 4.97
C ASP A 131 -15.73 19.66 5.61
N LEU A 132 -15.62 18.42 5.08
CA LEU A 132 -16.21 17.21 5.65
C LEU A 132 -15.35 16.57 6.76
N GLY A 133 -14.21 17.14 7.08
CA GLY A 133 -13.28 16.64 8.09
C GLY A 133 -12.32 15.57 7.58
N ILE A 134 -12.13 15.46 6.26
CA ILE A 134 -11.21 14.51 5.65
C ILE A 134 -9.90 15.22 5.29
N THR A 135 -8.81 14.87 5.95
CA THR A 135 -7.46 15.28 5.57
C THR A 135 -7.00 14.44 4.38
N VAL A 136 -6.55 15.11 3.32
CA VAL A 136 -6.02 14.46 2.12
C VAL A 136 -4.49 14.55 2.12
N ARG A 137 -3.81 13.42 1.98
CA ARG A 137 -2.34 13.31 1.85
C ARG A 137 -2.01 12.72 0.50
N TYR A 138 -1.07 13.30 -0.23
CA TYR A 138 -0.65 12.80 -1.53
C TYR A 138 0.68 12.09 -1.47
N LEU A 139 0.74 10.93 -2.13
CA LEU A 139 1.94 10.22 -2.53
C LEU A 139 2.06 10.24 -4.06
N ALA A 140 3.25 10.48 -4.56
CA ALA A 140 3.52 10.50 -6.00
C ALA A 140 3.48 9.08 -6.59
N PHE A 141 2.71 8.92 -7.66
CA PHE A 141 2.65 7.68 -8.42
C PHE A 141 2.58 7.98 -9.94
N PRO A 142 3.71 8.37 -10.55
CA PRO A 142 3.77 8.62 -12.00
C PRO A 142 3.50 7.32 -12.77
N ARG A 143 2.31 7.19 -13.38
CA ARG A 143 1.84 5.95 -14.05
C ARG A 143 2.74 5.46 -15.17
N ALA A 144 3.45 6.36 -15.83
CA ALA A 144 4.41 6.04 -16.89
C ALA A 144 5.83 5.71 -16.36
N GLY A 145 5.99 5.52 -15.03
CA GLY A 145 7.26 5.22 -14.40
C GLY A 145 8.17 6.43 -14.24
N MET A 146 9.48 6.20 -14.15
CA MET A 146 10.48 7.23 -13.82
C MET A 146 10.88 8.09 -15.04
N ASN A 147 9.90 8.64 -15.75
CA ASN A 147 10.04 9.49 -16.92
C ASN A 147 10.11 11.00 -16.57
N GLU A 148 9.81 11.88 -17.54
CA GLU A 148 9.78 13.33 -17.34
C GLU A 148 8.75 13.75 -16.28
N THR A 149 7.56 13.14 -16.29
CA THR A 149 6.52 13.40 -15.28
C THR A 149 7.04 13.12 -13.86
N ALA A 150 7.77 12.03 -13.65
CA ALA A 150 8.38 11.73 -12.35
C ALA A 150 9.39 12.79 -11.93
N ARG A 151 10.15 13.34 -12.87
CA ARG A 151 11.12 14.43 -12.61
C ARG A 151 10.43 15.77 -12.29
N GLN A 152 9.29 16.05 -12.92
CA GLN A 152 8.43 17.19 -12.59
C GLN A 152 7.83 17.01 -11.18
N MET A 153 7.30 15.84 -10.89
CA MET A 153 6.76 15.51 -9.55
C MET A 153 7.85 15.60 -8.47
N GLU A 154 9.08 15.15 -8.74
CA GLU A 154 10.18 15.31 -7.77
C GLU A 154 10.46 16.79 -7.49
N ALA A 155 10.43 17.65 -8.50
CA ALA A 155 10.60 19.10 -8.32
C ALA A 155 9.46 19.69 -7.45
N ILE A 156 8.22 19.22 -7.61
CA ILE A 156 7.06 19.62 -6.80
C ILE A 156 7.23 19.14 -5.34
N TRP A 157 7.49 17.82 -5.14
CA TRP A 157 7.61 17.21 -3.80
C TRP A 157 8.77 17.75 -2.97
N THR A 158 9.83 18.22 -3.65
CA THR A 158 11.03 18.80 -3.02
C THR A 158 11.08 20.32 -3.07
N ALA A 159 9.99 20.98 -3.44
CA ALA A 159 9.89 22.44 -3.41
C ALA A 159 9.95 22.96 -1.97
N LYS A 160 10.33 24.23 -1.80
CA LYS A 160 10.28 24.89 -0.49
C LYS A 160 8.87 24.91 0.09
N ASP A 161 7.87 25.04 -0.76
CA ASP A 161 6.43 24.92 -0.46
C ASP A 161 5.82 23.92 -1.45
N PRO A 162 5.76 22.62 -1.09
CA PRO A 162 5.23 21.60 -1.98
C PRO A 162 3.72 21.76 -2.24
N VAL A 163 2.96 22.30 -1.27
CA VAL A 163 1.53 22.56 -1.43
C VAL A 163 1.29 23.62 -2.52
N PHE A 164 2.03 24.73 -2.44
CA PHE A 164 1.97 25.77 -3.46
C PHE A 164 2.40 25.22 -4.83
N ALA A 165 3.52 24.47 -4.87
CA ALA A 165 4.04 23.90 -6.11
C ALA A 165 3.05 22.93 -6.77
N LEU A 166 2.37 22.08 -5.99
CA LEU A 166 1.34 21.19 -6.51
C LEU A 166 0.13 21.96 -7.02
N ASN A 167 -0.34 22.96 -6.26
CA ASN A 167 -1.47 23.81 -6.69
C ASN A 167 -1.19 24.54 -8.01
N GLU A 168 0.04 24.98 -8.23
CA GLU A 168 0.44 25.60 -9.51
C GLU A 168 0.52 24.57 -10.64
N ALA A 169 1.08 23.39 -10.38
CA ALA A 169 1.13 22.30 -11.36
C ALA A 169 -0.28 21.87 -11.81
N GLU A 170 -1.23 21.82 -10.88
CA GLU A 170 -2.64 21.49 -11.17
C GLU A 170 -3.38 22.58 -11.99
N LYS A 171 -2.85 23.81 -12.03
CA LYS A 171 -3.28 24.88 -12.95
C LYS A 171 -2.57 24.86 -14.30
N GLY A 172 -1.64 23.91 -14.52
CA GLY A 172 -0.84 23.79 -15.71
C GLY A 172 0.52 24.48 -15.65
N ASN A 173 0.87 25.11 -14.53
CA ASN A 173 2.17 25.76 -14.32
C ASN A 173 3.21 24.75 -13.82
N LEU A 174 3.64 23.85 -14.70
CA LEU A 174 4.60 22.81 -14.38
C LEU A 174 6.00 23.38 -14.08
N PRO A 175 6.79 22.75 -13.18
CA PRO A 175 8.17 23.12 -12.94
C PRO A 175 9.01 23.05 -14.22
N LYS A 176 9.78 24.12 -14.50
CA LYS A 176 10.71 24.14 -15.61
C LYS A 176 12.02 23.41 -15.29
N GLU A 177 12.43 23.47 -14.05
CA GLU A 177 13.61 22.79 -13.54
C GLU A 177 13.25 21.40 -13.04
N LEU A 178 13.75 20.38 -13.74
CA LEU A 178 13.46 18.98 -13.46
C LEU A 178 14.47 18.41 -12.48
N LYS A 179 14.00 17.55 -11.55
CA LYS A 179 14.87 16.90 -10.56
C LYS A 179 14.90 15.38 -10.75
N THR A 180 16.04 14.78 -10.39
CA THR A 180 16.18 13.32 -10.41
C THR A 180 15.25 12.70 -9.35
N PRO A 181 14.36 11.76 -9.73
CA PRO A 181 13.42 11.14 -8.79
C PRO A 181 14.13 10.36 -7.69
N ASN A 182 13.83 10.73 -6.45
CA ASN A 182 14.28 10.05 -5.22
C ASN A 182 13.09 9.82 -4.29
N ILE A 183 12.44 10.88 -3.81
CA ILE A 183 11.21 10.79 -2.99
C ILE A 183 10.10 10.17 -3.84
N VAL A 184 9.91 10.64 -5.05
CA VAL A 184 8.89 10.13 -5.99
C VAL A 184 9.14 8.66 -6.30
N LYS A 185 10.41 8.26 -6.52
CA LYS A 185 10.72 6.84 -6.74
C LYS A 185 10.36 5.97 -5.55
N LYS A 186 10.68 6.40 -4.34
CA LYS A 186 10.37 5.69 -3.10
C LYS A 186 8.85 5.53 -2.91
N GLN A 187 8.09 6.59 -3.19
CA GLN A 187 6.63 6.58 -3.10
C GLN A 187 6.00 5.69 -4.19
N TYR A 188 6.52 5.76 -5.40
CA TYR A 188 6.12 4.89 -6.50
C TYR A 188 6.37 3.41 -6.19
N ASP A 189 7.58 3.07 -5.72
CA ASP A 189 7.94 1.70 -5.35
C ASP A 189 7.00 1.17 -4.25
N LEU A 190 6.64 2.01 -3.27
CA LEU A 190 5.63 1.66 -2.27
C LEU A 190 4.27 1.40 -2.94
N GLY A 191 3.80 2.26 -3.82
CA GLY A 191 2.53 2.08 -4.53
C GLY A 191 2.49 0.76 -5.29
N VAL A 192 3.59 0.40 -5.98
CA VAL A 192 3.72 -0.90 -6.66
C VAL A 192 3.62 -2.05 -5.66
N GLN A 193 4.34 -2.00 -4.53
CA GLN A 193 4.27 -3.00 -3.46
C GLN A 193 2.86 -3.15 -2.88
N LEU A 194 2.10 -2.07 -2.80
CA LEU A 194 0.72 -2.06 -2.32
C LEU A 194 -0.30 -2.49 -3.38
N GLY A 195 0.15 -2.76 -4.61
CA GLY A 195 -0.70 -3.20 -5.70
C GLY A 195 -1.53 -2.08 -6.35
N VAL A 196 -1.07 -0.83 -6.27
CA VAL A 196 -1.68 0.31 -7.00
C VAL A 196 -1.64 0.02 -8.49
N LYS A 197 -2.80 -0.02 -9.14
CA LYS A 197 -2.96 -0.30 -10.58
C LYS A 197 -3.29 0.93 -11.41
N GLY A 198 -3.62 2.05 -10.75
CA GLY A 198 -4.00 3.30 -11.40
C GLY A 198 -4.12 4.44 -10.40
N THR A 199 -4.38 5.64 -10.90
CA THR A 199 -4.55 6.85 -10.08
C THR A 199 -5.89 7.53 -10.37
N PRO A 200 -6.49 8.17 -9.37
CA PRO A 200 -6.12 8.12 -7.97
C PRO A 200 -6.37 6.73 -7.37
N SER A 201 -5.54 6.30 -6.41
CA SER A 201 -5.83 5.19 -5.51
C SER A 201 -5.81 5.72 -4.08
N ILE A 202 -6.89 5.52 -3.35
CA ILE A 202 -7.09 6.09 -2.02
C ILE A 202 -6.82 4.99 -0.98
N VAL A 203 -5.96 5.27 -0.02
CA VAL A 203 -5.69 4.39 1.13
C VAL A 203 -6.28 5.02 2.38
N THR A 204 -7.15 4.30 3.08
CA THR A 204 -7.75 4.73 4.34
C THR A 204 -6.75 4.60 5.50
N SER A 205 -7.08 5.15 6.66
CA SER A 205 -6.26 5.00 7.89
C SER A 205 -6.16 3.54 8.36
N THR A 206 -7.11 2.68 7.98
CA THR A 206 -7.09 1.23 8.28
C THR A 206 -6.28 0.43 7.26
N GLY A 207 -5.78 1.07 6.19
CA GLY A 207 -5.03 0.43 5.12
C GLY A 207 -5.90 -0.16 4.01
N GLU A 208 -7.21 0.03 4.06
CA GLU A 208 -8.08 -0.35 2.95
C GLU A 208 -7.76 0.50 1.72
N MET A 209 -7.64 -0.15 0.56
CA MET A 209 -7.39 0.53 -0.70
C MET A 209 -8.67 0.61 -1.54
N LEU A 210 -9.08 1.84 -1.81
CA LEU A 210 -10.19 2.19 -2.66
C LEU A 210 -9.64 2.64 -4.02
N GLY A 211 -10.05 1.97 -5.09
CA GLY A 211 -9.61 2.30 -6.44
C GLY A 211 -10.45 3.42 -7.07
N GLY A 212 -9.76 4.36 -7.72
CA GLY A 212 -10.40 5.42 -8.46
C GLY A 212 -10.81 6.64 -7.63
N TYR A 213 -11.45 7.57 -8.32
CA TYR A 213 -11.98 8.79 -7.74
C TYR A 213 -13.32 8.53 -7.06
N LEU A 214 -13.49 9.05 -5.86
CA LEU A 214 -14.77 9.12 -5.14
C LEU A 214 -15.11 10.60 -4.84
N LYS A 215 -16.34 11.00 -5.07
CA LYS A 215 -16.80 12.34 -4.67
C LYS A 215 -16.68 12.52 -3.15
N PRO A 216 -16.55 13.76 -2.63
CA PRO A 216 -16.37 14.00 -1.20
C PRO A 216 -17.39 13.30 -0.30
N GLN A 217 -18.68 13.35 -0.64
CA GLN A 217 -19.74 12.71 0.12
C GLN A 217 -19.71 11.19 0.05
N ASP A 218 -19.38 10.63 -1.13
CA ASP A 218 -19.26 9.17 -1.31
C ASP A 218 -18.07 8.62 -0.51
N LEU A 219 -16.94 9.35 -0.52
CA LEU A 219 -15.78 8.97 0.30
C LEU A 219 -16.11 9.05 1.79
N LEU A 220 -16.83 10.10 2.24
CA LEU A 220 -17.25 10.21 3.62
C LEU A 220 -18.11 9.02 4.05
N ALA A 221 -19.06 8.59 3.22
CA ALA A 221 -19.92 7.44 3.51
C ALA A 221 -19.10 6.17 3.71
N VAL A 222 -18.15 5.89 2.81
CA VAL A 222 -17.23 4.73 2.94
C VAL A 222 -16.40 4.80 4.22
N LEU A 223 -15.85 5.99 4.56
CA LEU A 223 -15.06 6.16 5.76
C LEU A 223 -15.87 5.99 7.06
N GLN A 224 -17.16 6.36 7.04
CA GLN A 224 -18.07 6.16 8.17
C GLN A 224 -18.42 4.68 8.37
N GLU A 225 -18.63 3.93 7.28
CA GLU A 225 -18.86 2.49 7.33
C GLU A 225 -17.64 1.73 7.87
N SER A 226 -16.43 2.11 7.42
CA SER A 226 -15.18 1.46 7.86
C SER A 226 -14.80 1.79 9.31
N ALA A 227 -15.41 2.80 9.95
CA ALA A 227 -15.13 3.22 11.32
C ALA A 227 -16.07 2.58 12.36
N GLN A 228 -17.13 1.91 11.93
CA GLN A 228 -18.09 1.20 12.78
C GLN A 228 -17.62 -0.23 13.08
#